data_1b981a01ffa7489d6b9c97a613e99ed4
#
_entry.id   1b981a01ffa7489d6b9c97a613e99ed4
#
_cell.length_a   1.000
_cell.length_b   1.000
_cell.length_c   1.000
_cell.angle_alpha   90.00
_cell.angle_beta   90.00
_cell.angle_gamma   90.00
#
_symmetry.space_group_name_H-M   'P 1'
#
loop_
_entity.id
_entity.type
_entity.pdbx_description
1 polymer ?
#
loop_
_entity_poly.entity_id
_entity_poly.type
_entity_poly.pdbx_seq_one_letter_code
_entity_poly.pdbx_strand_id
1 'polypeptide(L)'
;MPLTDNSQFAIDLPIQVRIIPRLLHFKNPAGTSRGIYLHHRVWYVLLTSPANHSLYGLGECAPLHDLSAEYDAHYESFLHAVSRRVEQSRRLDREALRNHPSVLFGFETAFLSARASLRGESHLTLLPTPFSLGQTGIPINGLVWMGTYEEMRCRMQEKLREGFRCIKIKIGAIDFNEEIRLLRLLRQDFSPADLQLRVDANGAFSPEEAPARLRELSAFGIHSIEQPIRPRQWDAMARLCRESPIPIALDEELIGVNHPREKERLLCELRPQYLVLKPTLHGGMAGTEEWMRLSARHGIPYWVTSALESNVGLNAVSQRTAYAAEKTWRENAPKNAAPLPATHGLGTGQLYLKNYTATRLVIKSGVLHDLTLPQSAFAREVEEFKREWHSPAPFLTVHTSGSTGTPRPLRVLKTHMSASAQKTCRFLGLQPGDTALLCLPLQYIAGKMMVVRSLVSHLRLLAVCPTGRPIAQLHASPVFAARAPDPDRQTYAPPSMSV
;
A
#
# COMPACT_ATOMS: atom_id res chain seq x y z
N MET A 1 1.93 -17.46 7.22
CA MET A 1 0.61 -17.95 7.69
C MET A 1 -0.42 -17.61 6.63
N PRO A 2 -1.33 -18.51 6.27
CA PRO A 2 -2.36 -18.20 5.27
C PRO A 2 -3.28 -17.11 5.80
N LEU A 3 -3.63 -16.14 4.95
CA LEU A 3 -4.56 -15.04 5.28
C LEU A 3 -6.02 -15.54 5.51
N THR A 4 -6.26 -16.83 5.33
CA THR A 4 -7.53 -17.48 5.67
C THR A 4 -7.73 -17.70 7.16
N ASP A 5 -6.67 -17.58 7.97
CA ASP A 5 -6.76 -17.72 9.42
C ASP A 5 -7.33 -16.44 10.06
N ASN A 6 -8.57 -16.53 10.54
CA ASN A 6 -9.27 -15.43 11.20
C ASN A 6 -8.62 -14.97 12.50
N SER A 7 -7.73 -15.80 13.12
CA SER A 7 -6.99 -15.41 14.33
C SER A 7 -6.08 -14.20 14.09
N GLN A 8 -5.65 -13.97 12.84
CA GLN A 8 -4.84 -12.82 12.46
C GLN A 8 -5.58 -11.48 12.57
N PHE A 9 -6.92 -11.53 12.54
CA PHE A 9 -7.80 -10.38 12.59
C PHE A 9 -8.50 -10.24 13.95
N ALA A 10 -7.80 -10.65 15.01
CA ALA A 10 -8.18 -10.49 16.41
C ALA A 10 -6.99 -9.99 17.23
N ILE A 11 -7.25 -9.11 18.21
CA ILE A 11 -6.25 -8.54 19.12
C ILE A 11 -6.83 -8.65 20.54
N ASP A 12 -6.18 -9.36 21.44
CA ASP A 12 -6.68 -9.60 22.81
C ASP A 12 -6.50 -8.40 23.77
N LEU A 13 -6.03 -7.27 23.26
CA LEU A 13 -5.88 -6.02 23.99
C LEU A 13 -7.07 -5.08 23.70
N PRO A 14 -7.42 -4.17 24.63
CA PRO A 14 -8.30 -3.06 24.32
C PRO A 14 -7.73 -2.26 23.14
N ILE A 15 -8.53 -2.02 22.12
CA ILE A 15 -8.13 -1.27 20.92
C ILE A 15 -8.99 -0.03 20.76
N GLN A 16 -8.39 0.99 20.16
CA GLN A 16 -9.04 2.21 19.70
C GLN A 16 -8.82 2.34 18.20
N VAL A 17 -9.87 2.73 17.49
CA VAL A 17 -9.84 2.90 16.04
C VAL A 17 -10.09 4.36 15.69
N ARG A 18 -9.19 4.95 14.91
CA ARG A 18 -9.37 6.31 14.38
C ARG A 18 -9.44 6.27 12.86
N ILE A 19 -10.44 6.93 12.33
CA ILE A 19 -10.60 7.13 10.88
C ILE A 19 -10.07 8.53 10.54
N ILE A 20 -9.15 8.60 9.58
CA ILE A 20 -8.47 9.85 9.20
C ILE A 20 -8.67 10.07 7.70
N PRO A 21 -9.59 10.97 7.30
CA PRO A 21 -9.80 11.29 5.88
C PRO A 21 -8.59 12.00 5.29
N ARG A 22 -8.30 11.72 4.02
CA ARG A 22 -7.25 12.37 3.23
C ARG A 22 -7.75 12.62 1.81
N LEU A 23 -7.37 13.75 1.27
CA LEU A 23 -7.56 14.08 -0.14
C LEU A 23 -6.19 14.03 -0.82
N LEU A 24 -6.03 13.09 -1.74
CA LEU A 24 -4.83 12.92 -2.53
C LEU A 24 -5.02 13.68 -3.85
N HIS A 25 -4.09 14.56 -4.21
CA HIS A 25 -4.12 15.32 -5.46
C HIS A 25 -3.19 14.68 -6.47
N PHE A 26 -3.69 14.40 -7.66
CA PHE A 26 -2.87 13.91 -8.76
C PHE A 26 -1.90 14.98 -9.24
N LYS A 27 -0.70 14.60 -9.65
CA LYS A 27 0.28 15.49 -10.32
C LYS A 27 -0.22 15.96 -11.68
N ASN A 28 -0.81 15.02 -12.40
CA ASN A 28 -1.44 15.26 -13.70
C ASN A 28 -2.84 14.64 -13.65
N PRO A 29 -3.83 15.19 -14.34
CA PRO A 29 -5.15 14.60 -14.45
C PRO A 29 -5.06 13.14 -14.92
N ALA A 30 -5.73 12.24 -14.20
CA ALA A 30 -5.75 10.81 -14.55
C ALA A 30 -6.98 10.51 -15.38
N GLY A 31 -6.80 10.42 -16.71
CA GLY A 31 -7.88 10.19 -17.67
C GLY A 31 -8.19 8.69 -17.85
N THR A 32 -9.48 8.35 -17.78
CA THR A 32 -10.03 7.03 -18.12
C THR A 32 -11.21 7.20 -19.09
N SER A 33 -11.72 6.11 -19.67
CA SER A 33 -12.93 6.15 -20.49
C SER A 33 -14.19 6.63 -19.73
N ARG A 34 -14.15 6.67 -18.39
CA ARG A 34 -15.27 7.11 -17.52
C ARG A 34 -15.16 8.58 -17.11
N GLY A 35 -13.99 9.20 -17.21
CA GLY A 35 -13.78 10.57 -16.77
C GLY A 35 -12.34 10.86 -16.34
N ILE A 36 -12.17 12.06 -15.80
CA ILE A 36 -10.85 12.58 -15.37
C ILE A 36 -10.85 12.74 -13.86
N TYR A 37 -9.89 12.11 -13.19
CA TYR A 37 -9.67 12.25 -11.76
C TYR A 37 -8.60 13.32 -11.49
N LEU A 38 -8.96 14.34 -10.72
CA LEU A 38 -8.05 15.39 -10.24
C LEU A 38 -7.56 15.11 -8.82
N HIS A 39 -8.37 14.41 -8.05
CA HIS A 39 -8.08 14.02 -6.68
C HIS A 39 -8.78 12.70 -6.35
N HIS A 40 -8.29 12.05 -5.28
CA HIS A 40 -8.87 10.83 -4.74
C HIS A 40 -9.01 10.96 -3.21
N ARG A 41 -10.20 10.73 -2.68
CA ARG A 41 -10.45 10.71 -1.24
C ARG A 41 -10.23 9.31 -0.69
N VAL A 42 -9.40 9.23 0.34
CA VAL A 42 -9.11 7.98 1.05
C VAL A 42 -9.27 8.19 2.56
N TRP A 43 -9.41 7.10 3.31
CA TRP A 43 -9.47 7.12 4.77
C TRP A 43 -8.43 6.17 5.33
N TYR A 44 -7.55 6.70 6.18
CA TYR A 44 -6.65 5.84 6.93
C TYR A 44 -7.36 5.29 8.17
N VAL A 45 -7.17 3.99 8.41
CA VAL A 45 -7.62 3.27 9.60
C VAL A 45 -6.43 3.11 10.52
N LEU A 46 -6.48 3.76 11.67
CA LEU A 46 -5.42 3.71 12.68
C LEU A 46 -5.90 2.90 13.88
N LEU A 47 -5.24 1.78 14.17
CA LEU A 47 -5.44 0.96 15.36
C LEU A 47 -4.36 1.29 16.41
N THR A 48 -4.80 1.55 17.64
CA THR A 48 -3.92 1.78 18.80
C THR A 48 -4.47 1.07 20.02
N SER A 49 -3.69 0.94 21.10
CA SER A 49 -4.16 0.39 22.36
C SER A 49 -3.79 1.29 23.53
N PRO A 50 -4.73 1.61 24.43
CA PRO A 50 -4.40 2.30 25.67
C PRO A 50 -3.59 1.43 26.64
N ALA A 51 -3.72 0.09 26.54
CA ALA A 51 -3.00 -0.86 27.38
C ALA A 51 -1.61 -1.23 26.86
N ASN A 52 -1.32 -0.98 25.58
CA ASN A 52 -0.01 -1.28 24.98
C ASN A 52 0.35 -0.23 23.91
N HIS A 53 1.18 0.71 24.27
CA HIS A 53 1.61 1.81 23.39
C HIS A 53 2.48 1.36 22.20
N SER A 54 2.97 0.12 22.19
CA SER A 54 3.65 -0.46 21.03
C SER A 54 2.68 -0.93 19.94
N LEU A 55 1.39 -1.10 20.27
CA LEU A 55 0.39 -1.46 19.27
C LEU A 55 0.08 -0.27 18.36
N TYR A 56 0.43 -0.41 17.10
CA TYR A 56 0.17 0.56 16.07
C TYR A 56 -0.17 -0.17 14.77
N GLY A 57 -1.39 0.03 14.27
CA GLY A 57 -1.85 -0.56 13.02
C GLY A 57 -2.31 0.53 12.07
N LEU A 58 -1.89 0.47 10.81
CA LEU A 58 -2.25 1.42 9.77
C LEU A 58 -2.78 0.68 8.55
N GLY A 59 -3.98 1.06 8.11
CA GLY A 59 -4.60 0.60 6.87
C GLY A 59 -5.20 1.75 6.08
N GLU A 60 -5.68 1.47 4.90
CA GLU A 60 -6.26 2.47 3.99
C GLU A 60 -7.52 1.93 3.33
N CYS A 61 -8.63 2.66 3.47
CA CYS A 61 -9.85 2.50 2.69
C CYS A 61 -9.81 3.50 1.54
N ALA A 62 -9.74 3.00 0.31
CA ALA A 62 -9.58 3.83 -0.90
C ALA A 62 -10.65 3.49 -1.96
N PRO A 63 -11.94 3.76 -1.69
CA PRO A 63 -12.99 3.50 -2.67
C PRO A 63 -12.87 4.44 -3.87
N LEU A 64 -13.18 3.94 -5.05
CA LEU A 64 -13.26 4.74 -6.28
C LEU A 64 -14.71 5.16 -6.53
N HIS A 65 -14.93 6.44 -6.76
CA HIS A 65 -16.26 7.04 -6.90
C HIS A 65 -17.15 6.32 -7.93
N ASP A 66 -16.57 5.93 -9.07
CA ASP A 66 -17.34 5.35 -10.18
C ASP A 66 -17.36 3.82 -10.19
N LEU A 67 -16.65 3.16 -9.27
CA LEU A 67 -16.43 1.72 -9.29
C LEU A 67 -16.80 1.00 -8.00
N SER A 68 -16.61 1.64 -6.84
CA SER A 68 -16.93 1.04 -5.55
C SER A 68 -18.39 1.23 -5.24
N ALA A 69 -19.18 0.16 -5.34
CA ALA A 69 -20.63 0.19 -5.09
C ALA A 69 -20.98 0.62 -3.66
N GLU A 70 -20.08 0.38 -2.71
CA GLU A 70 -20.21 0.77 -1.31
C GLU A 70 -19.90 2.24 -1.04
N TYR A 71 -19.41 3.00 -2.04
CA TYR A 71 -19.00 4.39 -1.86
C TYR A 71 -20.14 5.35 -2.15
N ASP A 72 -20.87 5.71 -1.10
CA ASP A 72 -21.98 6.65 -1.13
C ASP A 72 -21.83 7.75 -0.04
N ALA A 73 -22.87 8.57 0.15
CA ALA A 73 -22.88 9.62 1.16
C ALA A 73 -22.78 9.10 2.61
N HIS A 74 -23.04 7.81 2.85
CA HIS A 74 -22.98 7.17 4.17
C HIS A 74 -21.66 6.47 4.44
N TYR A 75 -20.75 6.44 3.47
CA TYR A 75 -19.48 5.69 3.57
C TYR A 75 -18.68 6.00 4.84
N GLU A 76 -18.50 7.28 5.18
CA GLU A 76 -17.74 7.69 6.37
C GLU A 76 -18.47 7.30 7.67
N SER A 77 -19.78 7.44 7.72
CA SER A 77 -20.58 7.01 8.86
C SER A 77 -20.54 5.49 9.04
N PHE A 78 -20.48 4.73 7.94
CA PHE A 78 -20.30 3.28 7.96
C PHE A 78 -18.92 2.90 8.49
N LEU A 79 -17.85 3.60 8.08
CA LEU A 79 -16.49 3.40 8.63
C LEU A 79 -16.48 3.58 10.16
N HIS A 80 -17.15 4.60 10.67
CA HIS A 80 -17.27 4.81 12.11
C HIS A 80 -18.10 3.72 12.81
N ALA A 81 -19.12 3.18 12.16
CA ALA A 81 -19.89 2.06 12.70
C ALA A 81 -19.05 0.78 12.78
N VAL A 82 -18.28 0.48 11.74
CA VAL A 82 -17.32 -0.64 11.73
C VAL A 82 -16.26 -0.45 12.81
N SER A 83 -15.72 0.77 12.96
CA SER A 83 -14.74 1.10 14.00
C SER A 83 -15.25 0.76 15.40
N ARG A 84 -16.45 1.19 15.75
CA ARG A 84 -17.07 0.87 17.05
C ARG A 84 -17.26 -0.63 17.27
N ARG A 85 -17.67 -1.38 16.24
CA ARG A 85 -17.79 -2.86 16.33
C ARG A 85 -16.44 -3.51 16.58
N VAL A 86 -15.39 -3.05 15.87
CA VAL A 86 -14.02 -3.55 16.03
C VAL A 86 -13.47 -3.22 17.42
N GLU A 87 -13.71 -2.03 17.97
CA GLU A 87 -13.31 -1.65 19.34
C GLU A 87 -13.99 -2.55 20.38
N GLN A 88 -15.27 -2.83 20.23
CA GLN A 88 -16.06 -3.65 21.14
C GLN A 88 -15.66 -5.12 21.09
N SER A 89 -15.58 -5.69 19.88
CA SER A 89 -15.30 -7.11 19.67
C SER A 89 -13.81 -7.46 19.69
N ARG A 90 -12.94 -6.48 19.43
CA ARG A 90 -11.49 -6.65 19.20
C ARG A 90 -11.17 -7.58 18.03
N ARG A 91 -12.11 -7.78 17.14
CA ARG A 91 -12.05 -8.67 15.99
C ARG A 91 -12.63 -7.99 14.75
N LEU A 92 -12.14 -8.39 13.60
CA LEU A 92 -12.70 -7.99 12.31
C LEU A 92 -13.64 -9.09 11.81
N ASP A 93 -14.92 -8.77 11.68
CA ASP A 93 -15.89 -9.64 11.00
C ASP A 93 -15.77 -9.45 9.48
N ARG A 94 -14.95 -10.30 8.87
CA ARG A 94 -14.64 -10.24 7.43
C ARG A 94 -15.82 -10.62 6.56
N GLU A 95 -16.67 -11.53 7.06
CA GLU A 95 -17.85 -11.96 6.31
C GLU A 95 -18.91 -10.86 6.25
N ALA A 96 -19.14 -10.16 7.35
CA ALA A 96 -20.05 -9.00 7.38
C ALA A 96 -19.59 -7.84 6.47
N LEU A 97 -18.28 -7.77 6.18
CA LEU A 97 -17.70 -6.75 5.30
C LEU A 97 -17.47 -7.22 3.86
N ARG A 98 -17.88 -8.43 3.50
CA ARG A 98 -17.64 -9.04 2.19
C ARG A 98 -18.08 -8.13 1.02
N ASN A 99 -19.20 -7.43 1.18
CA ASN A 99 -19.75 -6.52 0.18
C ASN A 99 -19.25 -5.07 0.29
N HIS A 100 -18.22 -4.82 1.11
CA HIS A 100 -17.57 -3.53 1.29
C HIS A 100 -16.05 -3.67 1.09
N PRO A 101 -15.59 -3.96 -0.16
CA PRO A 101 -14.21 -4.33 -0.45
C PRO A 101 -13.16 -3.36 0.07
N SER A 102 -13.35 -2.05 -0.12
CA SER A 102 -12.39 -1.04 0.31
C SER A 102 -12.31 -0.91 1.83
N VAL A 103 -13.44 -1.06 2.52
CA VAL A 103 -13.51 -1.06 3.98
C VAL A 103 -12.82 -2.31 4.53
N LEU A 104 -13.16 -3.47 3.98
CA LEU A 104 -12.54 -4.74 4.36
C LEU A 104 -11.02 -4.67 4.19
N PHE A 105 -10.54 -4.21 3.03
CA PHE A 105 -9.12 -4.06 2.76
C PHE A 105 -8.42 -3.16 3.78
N GLY A 106 -9.02 -2.00 4.11
CA GLY A 106 -8.45 -1.04 5.05
C GLY A 106 -8.33 -1.61 6.47
N PHE A 107 -9.35 -2.31 6.95
CA PHE A 107 -9.30 -2.93 8.28
C PHE A 107 -8.40 -4.16 8.31
N GLU A 108 -8.42 -5.04 7.30
CA GLU A 108 -7.49 -6.18 7.22
C GLU A 108 -6.04 -5.72 7.28
N THR A 109 -5.69 -4.69 6.50
CA THR A 109 -4.31 -4.16 6.47
C THR A 109 -3.93 -3.49 7.79
N ALA A 110 -4.86 -2.79 8.46
CA ALA A 110 -4.64 -2.21 9.77
C ALA A 110 -4.38 -3.30 10.85
N PHE A 111 -5.11 -4.42 10.83
CA PHE A 111 -4.87 -5.55 11.74
C PHE A 111 -3.51 -6.21 11.48
N LEU A 112 -3.14 -6.49 10.23
CA LEU A 112 -1.83 -7.05 9.88
C LEU A 112 -0.70 -6.12 10.32
N SER A 113 -0.86 -4.82 10.11
CA SER A 113 0.06 -3.78 10.55
C SER A 113 0.21 -3.76 12.09
N ALA A 114 -0.92 -3.83 12.83
CA ALA A 114 -0.91 -3.89 14.28
C ALA A 114 -0.20 -5.14 14.81
N ARG A 115 -0.42 -6.29 14.18
CA ARG A 115 0.28 -7.54 14.55
C ARG A 115 1.78 -7.48 14.28
N ALA A 116 2.21 -6.82 13.21
CA ALA A 116 3.64 -6.59 12.99
C ALA A 116 4.23 -5.76 14.13
N SER A 117 3.58 -4.68 14.53
CA SER A 117 4.04 -3.84 15.65
C SER A 117 4.08 -4.59 16.99
N LEU A 118 3.11 -5.48 17.25
CA LEU A 118 3.10 -6.34 18.46
C LEU A 118 4.25 -7.33 18.49
N ARG A 119 4.75 -7.76 17.33
CA ARG A 119 5.95 -8.61 17.22
C ARG A 119 7.26 -7.82 17.33
N GLY A 120 7.19 -6.49 17.50
CA GLY A 120 8.37 -5.62 17.49
C GLY A 120 8.91 -5.35 16.08
N GLU A 121 8.15 -5.68 15.04
CA GLU A 121 8.47 -5.40 13.64
C GLU A 121 7.95 -4.01 13.22
N SER A 122 8.41 -3.52 12.08
CA SER A 122 7.80 -2.32 11.49
C SER A 122 6.33 -2.56 11.17
N HIS A 123 5.46 -1.65 11.60
CA HIS A 123 4.03 -1.67 11.24
C HIS A 123 3.79 -1.58 9.72
N LEU A 124 4.81 -1.25 8.94
CA LEU A 124 4.77 -1.25 7.48
C LEU A 124 5.13 -2.62 6.87
N THR A 125 5.66 -3.56 7.66
CA THR A 125 5.96 -4.93 7.23
C THR A 125 4.78 -5.85 7.58
N LEU A 126 3.71 -5.75 6.79
CA LEU A 126 2.49 -6.53 7.01
C LEU A 126 2.71 -8.03 6.80
N LEU A 127 3.43 -8.35 5.72
CA LEU A 127 3.75 -9.71 5.30
C LEU A 127 5.26 -9.79 5.04
N PRO A 128 6.02 -10.49 5.91
CA PRO A 128 7.46 -10.62 5.72
C PRO A 128 7.78 -11.46 4.48
N THR A 129 8.33 -10.83 3.48
CA THR A 129 8.73 -11.42 2.18
C THR A 129 10.08 -10.85 1.77
N PRO A 130 10.82 -11.47 0.84
CA PRO A 130 12.02 -10.86 0.29
C PRO A 130 11.79 -9.44 -0.26
N PHE A 131 10.60 -9.15 -0.79
CA PHE A 131 10.21 -7.82 -1.24
C PHE A 131 10.14 -6.82 -0.08
N SER A 132 9.35 -7.12 0.97
CA SER A 132 9.19 -6.25 2.14
C SER A 132 10.47 -6.09 2.98
N LEU A 133 11.44 -6.98 2.76
CA LEU A 133 12.78 -6.91 3.35
C LEU A 133 13.78 -6.18 2.45
N GLY A 134 13.34 -5.64 1.31
CA GLY A 134 14.21 -4.92 0.37
C GLY A 134 15.20 -5.79 -0.41
N GLN A 135 15.02 -7.11 -0.40
CA GLN A 135 15.95 -8.08 -1.03
C GLN A 135 15.62 -8.32 -2.51
N THR A 136 14.35 -8.21 -2.88
CA THR A 136 13.87 -8.40 -4.26
C THR A 136 12.94 -7.27 -4.67
N GLY A 137 12.75 -7.10 -5.99
CA GLY A 137 11.76 -6.20 -6.55
C GLY A 137 10.62 -6.95 -7.23
N ILE A 138 9.54 -6.24 -7.53
CA ILE A 138 8.39 -6.73 -8.30
C ILE A 138 8.43 -6.05 -9.68
N PRO A 139 8.52 -6.80 -10.79
CA PRO A 139 8.37 -6.22 -12.12
C PRO A 139 6.98 -5.59 -12.30
N ILE A 140 6.94 -4.38 -12.83
CA ILE A 140 5.70 -3.64 -13.03
C ILE A 140 5.60 -3.05 -14.44
N ASN A 141 4.38 -2.85 -14.91
CA ASN A 141 4.15 -2.15 -16.17
C ASN A 141 4.24 -0.62 -16.02
N GLY A 142 4.74 0.02 -17.04
CA GLY A 142 4.57 1.46 -17.25
C GLY A 142 3.15 1.75 -17.71
N LEU A 143 2.47 2.70 -17.08
CA LEU A 143 1.10 3.07 -17.40
C LEU A 143 1.08 4.36 -18.24
N VAL A 144 0.46 4.28 -19.41
CA VAL A 144 0.16 5.43 -20.29
C VAL A 144 -1.32 5.77 -20.14
N TRP A 145 -1.60 6.86 -19.41
CA TRP A 145 -2.95 7.39 -19.21
C TRP A 145 -3.50 8.00 -20.50
N MET A 146 -4.83 7.99 -20.62
CA MET A 146 -5.54 8.69 -21.68
C MET A 146 -5.20 10.20 -21.70
N GLY A 147 -5.21 10.77 -22.89
CA GLY A 147 -4.94 12.16 -23.16
C GLY A 147 -5.01 12.40 -24.67
N THR A 148 -4.52 13.52 -25.16
CA THR A 148 -4.31 13.75 -26.58
C THR A 148 -3.24 12.79 -27.12
N TYR A 149 -3.20 12.59 -28.41
CA TYR A 149 -2.17 11.78 -29.09
C TYR A 149 -0.75 12.17 -28.65
N GLU A 150 -0.43 13.46 -28.62
CA GLU A 150 0.91 13.95 -28.26
C GLU A 150 1.24 13.71 -26.78
N GLU A 151 0.28 13.88 -25.89
CA GLU A 151 0.47 13.58 -24.46
C GLU A 151 0.71 12.08 -24.23
N MET A 152 -0.07 11.22 -24.89
CA MET A 152 0.10 9.76 -24.78
C MET A 152 1.44 9.33 -25.38
N ARG A 153 1.85 9.90 -26.49
CA ARG A 153 3.16 9.67 -27.12
C ARG A 153 4.31 10.07 -26.18
N CYS A 154 4.23 11.25 -25.58
CA CYS A 154 5.24 11.72 -24.62
C CYS A 154 5.33 10.79 -23.38
N ARG A 155 4.19 10.42 -22.79
CA ARG A 155 4.12 9.51 -21.65
C ARG A 155 4.70 8.13 -21.99
N MET A 156 4.39 7.61 -23.17
CA MET A 156 4.93 6.35 -23.67
C MET A 156 6.46 6.40 -23.79
N GLN A 157 7.00 7.45 -24.41
CA GLN A 157 8.45 7.63 -24.54
C GLN A 157 9.15 7.80 -23.18
N GLU A 158 8.49 8.47 -22.21
CA GLU A 158 8.99 8.58 -20.84
C GLU A 158 9.14 7.19 -20.22
N LYS A 159 8.10 6.33 -20.27
CA LYS A 159 8.15 4.97 -19.72
C LYS A 159 9.22 4.10 -20.40
N LEU A 160 9.42 4.24 -21.69
CA LEU A 160 10.50 3.54 -22.40
C LEU A 160 11.89 3.98 -21.89
N ARG A 161 12.09 5.32 -21.74
CA ARG A 161 13.36 5.85 -21.18
C ARG A 161 13.57 5.43 -19.72
N GLU A 162 12.50 5.27 -18.93
CA GLU A 162 12.55 4.73 -17.55
C GLU A 162 12.86 3.22 -17.51
N GLY A 163 12.99 2.55 -18.67
CA GLY A 163 13.39 1.15 -18.77
C GLY A 163 12.30 0.12 -18.54
N PHE A 164 11.02 0.51 -18.64
CA PHE A 164 9.91 -0.44 -18.58
C PHE A 164 9.95 -1.42 -19.76
N ARG A 165 9.76 -2.72 -19.47
CA ARG A 165 9.67 -3.80 -20.46
C ARG A 165 8.25 -4.28 -20.73
N CYS A 166 7.29 -3.74 -20.00
CA CYS A 166 5.87 -3.90 -20.23
C CYS A 166 5.21 -2.53 -20.16
N ILE A 167 4.46 -2.15 -21.18
CA ILE A 167 3.68 -0.92 -21.20
C ILE A 167 2.21 -1.26 -21.32
N LYS A 168 1.39 -0.64 -20.47
CA LYS A 168 -0.07 -0.68 -20.54
C LYS A 168 -0.57 0.67 -21.04
N ILE A 169 -1.25 0.68 -22.18
CA ILE A 169 -1.83 1.87 -22.79
C ILE A 169 -3.33 1.84 -22.60
N LYS A 170 -3.90 2.91 -22.05
CA LYS A 170 -5.34 3.07 -21.99
C LYS A 170 -5.85 3.52 -23.36
N ILE A 171 -6.92 2.87 -23.84
CA ILE A 171 -7.53 3.10 -25.15
C ILE A 171 -9.04 3.33 -25.02
N GLY A 172 -9.68 3.83 -26.08
CA GLY A 172 -11.12 4.06 -26.13
C GLY A 172 -11.57 5.45 -25.71
N ALA A 173 -10.67 6.44 -25.60
CA ALA A 173 -11.01 7.82 -25.28
C ALA A 173 -10.67 8.84 -26.36
N ILE A 174 -9.77 8.50 -27.29
CA ILE A 174 -9.45 9.32 -28.47
C ILE A 174 -9.90 8.59 -29.72
N ASP A 175 -9.75 9.23 -30.89
CA ASP A 175 -10.03 8.57 -32.15
C ASP A 175 -9.22 7.28 -32.30
N PHE A 176 -9.87 6.21 -32.68
CA PHE A 176 -9.25 4.89 -32.74
C PHE A 176 -8.08 4.82 -33.73
N ASN A 177 -8.11 5.60 -34.83
CA ASN A 177 -7.00 5.67 -35.79
C ASN A 177 -5.76 6.29 -35.14
N GLU A 178 -5.94 7.26 -34.24
CA GLU A 178 -4.83 7.85 -33.46
C GLU A 178 -4.26 6.84 -32.47
N GLU A 179 -5.09 5.99 -31.84
CA GLU A 179 -4.64 4.90 -31.00
C GLU A 179 -3.83 3.86 -31.80
N ILE A 180 -4.32 3.47 -32.95
CA ILE A 180 -3.61 2.58 -33.90
C ILE A 180 -2.26 3.22 -34.34
N ARG A 181 -2.23 4.52 -34.55
CA ARG A 181 -1.01 5.26 -34.92
C ARG A 181 0.03 5.21 -33.80
N LEU A 182 -0.39 5.35 -32.52
CA LEU A 182 0.49 5.20 -31.36
C LEU A 182 1.07 3.78 -31.27
N LEU A 183 0.24 2.76 -31.48
CA LEU A 183 0.68 1.37 -31.44
C LEU A 183 1.65 1.06 -32.59
N ARG A 184 1.41 1.58 -33.77
CA ARG A 184 2.29 1.44 -34.92
C ARG A 184 3.65 2.10 -34.68
N LEU A 185 3.67 3.31 -34.12
CA LEU A 185 4.91 3.98 -33.73
C LEU A 185 5.73 3.16 -32.74
N LEU A 186 5.08 2.60 -31.74
CA LEU A 186 5.74 1.73 -30.75
C LEU A 186 6.36 0.48 -31.39
N ARG A 187 5.64 -0.15 -32.32
CA ARG A 187 6.08 -1.39 -32.98
C ARG A 187 7.09 -1.18 -34.10
N GLN A 188 7.32 0.07 -34.54
CA GLN A 188 8.45 0.42 -35.40
C GLN A 188 9.80 0.23 -34.67
N ASP A 189 9.84 0.56 -33.36
CA ASP A 189 11.07 0.56 -32.58
C ASP A 189 11.23 -0.71 -31.72
N PHE A 190 10.13 -1.35 -31.32
CA PHE A 190 10.13 -2.47 -30.39
C PHE A 190 9.27 -3.66 -30.88
N SER A 191 9.91 -4.80 -31.07
CA SER A 191 9.19 -6.04 -31.37
C SER A 191 8.37 -6.53 -30.17
N PRO A 192 7.39 -7.44 -30.35
CA PRO A 192 6.69 -8.08 -29.24
C PRO A 192 7.60 -8.86 -28.28
N ALA A 193 8.76 -9.32 -28.73
CA ALA A 193 9.75 -9.98 -27.90
C ALA A 193 10.53 -9.00 -27.00
N ASP A 194 10.76 -7.76 -27.47
CA ASP A 194 11.50 -6.73 -26.73
C ASP A 194 10.65 -6.00 -25.71
N LEU A 195 9.35 -5.78 -26.06
CA LEU A 195 8.42 -5.01 -25.24
C LEU A 195 7.03 -5.64 -25.22
N GLN A 196 6.62 -6.10 -24.03
CA GLN A 196 5.25 -6.54 -23.82
C GLN A 196 4.29 -5.34 -23.85
N LEU A 197 3.25 -5.45 -24.65
CA LEU A 197 2.22 -4.42 -24.79
C LEU A 197 0.89 -4.94 -24.26
N ARG A 198 0.29 -4.23 -23.32
CA ARG A 198 -1.09 -4.43 -22.85
C ARG A 198 -1.91 -3.20 -23.20
N VAL A 199 -3.16 -3.41 -23.52
CA VAL A 199 -4.12 -2.31 -23.72
C VAL A 199 -5.29 -2.46 -22.76
N ASP A 200 -5.89 -1.33 -22.38
CA ASP A 200 -6.98 -1.29 -21.41
C ASP A 200 -8.05 -0.33 -21.93
N ALA A 201 -9.20 -0.91 -22.30
CA ALA A 201 -10.32 -0.18 -22.86
C ALA A 201 -11.32 0.33 -21.80
N ASN A 202 -11.26 -0.17 -20.55
CA ASN A 202 -12.20 0.15 -19.48
C ASN A 202 -13.69 0.11 -19.93
N GLY A 203 -14.04 -0.85 -20.80
CA GLY A 203 -15.40 -1.02 -21.31
C GLY A 203 -15.82 -0.02 -22.39
N ALA A 204 -14.88 0.59 -23.13
CA ALA A 204 -15.17 1.64 -24.08
C ALA A 204 -15.87 1.15 -25.36
N PHE A 205 -15.64 -0.09 -25.77
CA PHE A 205 -16.23 -0.59 -27.02
C PHE A 205 -17.66 -1.10 -26.80
N SER A 206 -18.51 -0.94 -27.82
CA SER A 206 -19.78 -1.67 -27.86
C SER A 206 -19.55 -3.15 -28.18
N PRO A 207 -20.49 -4.06 -27.84
CA PRO A 207 -20.39 -5.47 -28.20
C PRO A 207 -20.31 -5.70 -29.72
N GLU A 208 -20.89 -4.81 -30.51
CA GLU A 208 -20.93 -4.87 -31.99
C GLU A 208 -19.59 -4.47 -32.59
N GLU A 209 -18.96 -3.41 -32.06
CA GLU A 209 -17.68 -2.89 -32.55
C GLU A 209 -16.48 -3.72 -32.09
N ALA A 210 -16.53 -4.27 -30.87
CA ALA A 210 -15.40 -4.95 -30.23
C ALA A 210 -14.73 -6.00 -31.13
N PRO A 211 -15.46 -6.90 -31.86
CA PRO A 211 -14.80 -7.90 -32.71
C PRO A 211 -13.96 -7.29 -33.84
N ALA A 212 -14.40 -6.18 -34.44
CA ALA A 212 -13.66 -5.50 -35.49
C ALA A 212 -12.42 -4.79 -34.93
N ARG A 213 -12.58 -4.05 -33.81
CA ARG A 213 -11.49 -3.39 -33.11
C ARG A 213 -10.40 -4.36 -32.65
N LEU A 214 -10.80 -5.51 -32.11
CA LEU A 214 -9.87 -6.54 -31.66
C LEU A 214 -9.08 -7.17 -32.82
N ARG A 215 -9.71 -7.38 -33.97
CA ARG A 215 -8.99 -7.84 -35.18
C ARG A 215 -7.94 -6.84 -35.63
N GLU A 216 -8.25 -5.55 -35.64
CA GLU A 216 -7.30 -4.52 -36.05
C GLU A 216 -6.14 -4.39 -35.04
N LEU A 217 -6.44 -4.39 -33.75
CA LEU A 217 -5.45 -4.36 -32.67
C LEU A 217 -4.52 -5.58 -32.68
N SER A 218 -4.99 -6.75 -33.16
CA SER A 218 -4.20 -7.99 -33.16
C SER A 218 -2.94 -7.92 -34.02
N ALA A 219 -2.90 -7.02 -35.01
CA ALA A 219 -1.72 -6.80 -35.86
C ALA A 219 -0.49 -6.29 -35.08
N PHE A 220 -0.69 -5.80 -33.84
CA PHE A 220 0.39 -5.20 -33.04
C PHE A 220 0.99 -6.16 -31.99
N GLY A 221 0.70 -7.45 -32.03
CA GLY A 221 1.24 -8.41 -31.09
C GLY A 221 0.97 -8.02 -29.63
N ILE A 222 -0.28 -7.62 -29.35
CA ILE A 222 -0.73 -7.22 -28.02
C ILE A 222 -0.84 -8.46 -27.14
N HIS A 223 -0.26 -8.42 -25.93
CA HIS A 223 -0.32 -9.50 -24.95
C HIS A 223 -1.75 -9.76 -24.48
N SER A 224 -2.48 -8.71 -24.16
CA SER A 224 -3.86 -8.80 -23.66
C SER A 224 -4.58 -7.46 -23.79
N ILE A 225 -5.92 -7.54 -23.91
CA ILE A 225 -6.80 -6.38 -23.76
C ILE A 225 -7.61 -6.53 -22.47
N GLU A 226 -7.60 -5.48 -21.66
CA GLU A 226 -8.33 -5.39 -20.41
C GLU A 226 -9.70 -4.78 -20.66
N GLN A 227 -10.77 -5.45 -20.22
CA GLN A 227 -12.17 -5.05 -20.24
C GLN A 227 -12.61 -4.33 -21.55
N PRO A 228 -12.72 -5.03 -22.67
CA PRO A 228 -13.04 -4.42 -23.98
C PRO A 228 -14.44 -3.80 -24.03
N ILE A 229 -15.44 -4.45 -23.44
CA ILE A 229 -16.83 -3.98 -23.37
C ILE A 229 -17.26 -3.73 -21.92
N ARG A 230 -18.33 -2.97 -21.72
CA ARG A 230 -18.88 -2.68 -20.38
C ARG A 230 -19.21 -3.97 -19.63
N PRO A 231 -19.01 -4.01 -18.30
CA PRO A 231 -19.32 -5.18 -17.50
C PRO A 231 -20.82 -5.52 -17.50
N ARG A 232 -21.14 -6.76 -17.08
CA ARG A 232 -22.50 -7.34 -17.01
C ARG A 232 -23.13 -7.65 -18.36
N GLN A 233 -22.37 -7.69 -19.45
CA GLN A 233 -22.79 -8.15 -20.76
C GLN A 233 -22.22 -9.55 -21.04
N TRP A 234 -22.56 -10.52 -20.20
CA TRP A 234 -21.87 -11.82 -20.12
C TRP A 234 -21.91 -12.63 -21.43
N ASP A 235 -23.03 -12.63 -22.15
CA ASP A 235 -23.13 -13.36 -23.44
C ASP A 235 -22.14 -12.80 -24.48
N ALA A 236 -22.05 -11.47 -24.57
CA ALA A 236 -21.12 -10.80 -25.47
C ALA A 236 -19.68 -10.99 -25.01
N MET A 237 -19.40 -10.85 -23.71
CA MET A 237 -18.05 -11.03 -23.17
C MET A 237 -17.57 -12.48 -23.32
N ALA A 238 -18.42 -13.48 -23.05
CA ALA A 238 -18.10 -14.89 -23.25
C ALA A 238 -17.78 -15.20 -24.72
N ARG A 239 -18.50 -14.57 -25.65
CA ARG A 239 -18.20 -14.69 -27.09
C ARG A 239 -16.82 -14.10 -27.40
N LEU A 240 -16.54 -12.89 -26.90
CA LEU A 240 -15.23 -12.26 -27.09
C LEU A 240 -14.10 -13.10 -26.49
N CYS A 241 -14.27 -13.67 -25.30
CA CYS A 241 -13.28 -14.55 -24.70
C CYS A 241 -12.97 -15.79 -25.54
N ARG A 242 -13.96 -16.31 -26.30
CA ARG A 242 -13.76 -17.47 -27.19
C ARG A 242 -13.16 -17.11 -28.55
N GLU A 243 -13.54 -15.97 -29.12
CA GLU A 243 -13.34 -15.65 -30.53
C GLU A 243 -12.29 -14.56 -30.79
N SER A 244 -11.89 -13.82 -29.73
CA SER A 244 -10.93 -12.71 -29.87
C SER A 244 -9.53 -13.24 -30.26
N PRO A 245 -8.89 -12.60 -31.25
CA PRO A 245 -7.49 -12.89 -31.59
C PRO A 245 -6.49 -12.36 -30.53
N ILE A 246 -6.96 -11.52 -29.60
CA ILE A 246 -6.17 -10.99 -28.49
C ILE A 246 -6.73 -11.57 -27.20
N PRO A 247 -5.89 -12.11 -26.29
CA PRO A 247 -6.32 -12.58 -24.98
C PRO A 247 -7.08 -11.52 -24.18
N ILE A 248 -8.23 -11.86 -23.62
CA ILE A 248 -9.07 -10.96 -22.81
C ILE A 248 -8.68 -11.06 -21.34
N ALA A 249 -8.53 -9.92 -20.69
CA ALA A 249 -8.34 -9.78 -19.25
C ALA A 249 -9.56 -9.09 -18.62
N LEU A 250 -10.18 -9.71 -17.61
CA LEU A 250 -11.33 -9.12 -16.91
C LEU A 250 -10.86 -8.28 -15.74
N ASP A 251 -11.38 -7.05 -15.63
CA ASP A 251 -11.15 -6.10 -14.55
C ASP A 251 -12.48 -5.67 -13.91
N GLU A 252 -13.19 -4.73 -14.51
CA GLU A 252 -14.45 -4.21 -13.96
C GLU A 252 -15.55 -5.27 -13.87
N GLU A 253 -15.45 -6.35 -14.63
CA GLU A 253 -16.37 -7.50 -14.55
C GLU A 253 -16.35 -8.16 -13.17
N LEU A 254 -15.21 -8.10 -12.48
CA LEU A 254 -15.01 -8.73 -11.16
C LEU A 254 -15.59 -7.90 -10.02
N ILE A 255 -15.86 -6.60 -10.23
CA ILE A 255 -16.34 -5.69 -9.20
C ILE A 255 -17.77 -6.07 -8.80
N GLY A 256 -18.01 -6.19 -7.50
CA GLY A 256 -19.31 -6.59 -6.93
C GLY A 256 -19.60 -8.10 -7.01
N VAL A 257 -18.68 -8.90 -7.58
CA VAL A 257 -18.76 -10.37 -7.54
C VAL A 257 -18.00 -10.84 -6.30
N ASN A 258 -18.68 -10.82 -5.15
CA ASN A 258 -18.02 -10.98 -3.86
C ASN A 258 -18.12 -12.42 -3.30
N HIS A 259 -19.19 -13.16 -3.62
CA HIS A 259 -19.37 -14.52 -3.13
C HIS A 259 -18.59 -15.57 -3.93
N PRO A 260 -17.97 -16.57 -3.29
CA PRO A 260 -17.17 -17.60 -3.97
C PRO A 260 -17.92 -18.34 -5.08
N ARG A 261 -19.22 -18.63 -4.88
CA ARG A 261 -20.05 -19.29 -5.90
C ARG A 261 -20.27 -18.42 -7.14
N GLU A 262 -20.43 -17.12 -6.96
CA GLU A 262 -20.60 -16.16 -8.06
C GLU A 262 -19.28 -15.98 -8.82
N LYS A 263 -18.16 -15.95 -8.11
CA LYS A 263 -16.80 -15.93 -8.71
C LYS A 263 -16.56 -17.16 -9.57
N GLU A 264 -16.87 -18.35 -9.05
CA GLU A 264 -16.77 -19.61 -9.77
C GLU A 264 -17.65 -19.61 -11.03
N ARG A 265 -18.92 -19.19 -10.88
CA ARG A 265 -19.87 -19.08 -11.99
C ARG A 265 -19.34 -18.16 -13.09
N LEU A 266 -18.83 -16.98 -12.75
CA LEU A 266 -18.24 -16.02 -13.70
C LEU A 266 -17.11 -16.67 -14.50
N LEU A 267 -16.17 -17.35 -13.83
CA LEU A 267 -15.05 -18.01 -14.50
C LEU A 267 -15.50 -19.14 -15.43
N CYS A 268 -16.50 -19.92 -15.02
CA CYS A 268 -17.05 -21.00 -15.84
C CYS A 268 -17.77 -20.49 -17.09
N GLU A 269 -18.53 -19.40 -16.96
CA GLU A 269 -19.34 -18.85 -18.07
C GLU A 269 -18.49 -18.02 -19.04
N LEU A 270 -17.63 -17.14 -18.55
CA LEU A 270 -16.87 -16.22 -19.40
C LEU A 270 -15.57 -16.83 -19.95
N ARG A 271 -14.90 -17.68 -19.18
CA ARG A 271 -13.62 -18.32 -19.53
C ARG A 271 -12.57 -17.34 -20.07
N PRO A 272 -12.25 -16.26 -19.34
CA PRO A 272 -11.25 -15.28 -19.78
C PRO A 272 -9.85 -15.89 -19.82
N GLN A 273 -8.94 -15.26 -20.54
CA GLN A 273 -7.54 -15.68 -20.58
C GLN A 273 -6.74 -15.12 -19.40
N TYR A 274 -7.18 -14.01 -18.81
CA TYR A 274 -6.53 -13.38 -17.65
C TYR A 274 -7.53 -12.72 -16.71
N LEU A 275 -7.13 -12.54 -15.44
CA LEU A 275 -7.80 -11.68 -14.48
C LEU A 275 -6.90 -10.54 -14.05
N VAL A 276 -7.49 -9.38 -13.81
CA VAL A 276 -6.84 -8.21 -13.20
C VAL A 276 -7.37 -8.05 -11.78
N LEU A 277 -6.54 -8.29 -10.78
CA LEU A 277 -6.98 -8.30 -9.39
C LEU A 277 -6.62 -7.00 -8.68
N LYS A 278 -7.62 -6.35 -8.10
CA LYS A 278 -7.49 -5.10 -7.32
C LYS A 278 -8.03 -5.34 -5.91
N PRO A 279 -7.18 -5.61 -4.92
CA PRO A 279 -7.65 -5.97 -3.57
C PRO A 279 -8.70 -5.00 -2.99
N THR A 280 -8.51 -3.71 -3.19
CA THR A 280 -9.43 -2.67 -2.71
C THR A 280 -10.83 -2.73 -3.35
N LEU A 281 -10.97 -3.35 -4.54
CA LEU A 281 -12.24 -3.45 -5.28
C LEU A 281 -12.83 -4.88 -5.28
N HIS A 282 -12.01 -5.91 -5.03
CA HIS A 282 -12.38 -7.31 -5.24
C HIS A 282 -12.48 -8.12 -3.93
N GLY A 283 -12.90 -7.45 -2.84
CA GLY A 283 -13.20 -8.11 -1.57
C GLY A 283 -12.05 -8.13 -0.58
N GLY A 284 -11.19 -7.11 -0.58
CA GLY A 284 -10.06 -7.00 0.34
C GLY A 284 -8.97 -8.04 0.09
N MET A 285 -8.16 -8.32 1.08
CA MET A 285 -7.14 -9.38 1.04
C MET A 285 -7.78 -10.76 0.93
N ALA A 286 -8.90 -10.99 1.66
CA ALA A 286 -9.63 -12.26 1.64
C ALA A 286 -10.24 -12.57 0.29
N GLY A 287 -10.99 -11.62 -0.27
CA GLY A 287 -11.66 -11.81 -1.56
C GLY A 287 -10.67 -11.97 -2.71
N THR A 288 -9.52 -11.28 -2.62
CA THR A 288 -8.42 -11.46 -3.59
C THR A 288 -7.81 -12.86 -3.49
N GLU A 289 -7.62 -13.41 -2.29
CA GLU A 289 -7.16 -14.79 -2.11
C GLU A 289 -8.14 -15.79 -2.72
N GLU A 290 -9.44 -15.57 -2.55
CA GLU A 290 -10.47 -16.41 -3.16
C GLU A 290 -10.37 -16.38 -4.70
N TRP A 291 -10.23 -15.18 -5.30
CA TRP A 291 -10.01 -15.04 -6.74
C TRP A 291 -8.75 -15.77 -7.20
N MET A 292 -7.62 -15.59 -6.51
CA MET A 292 -6.36 -16.26 -6.84
C MET A 292 -6.48 -17.78 -6.84
N ARG A 293 -7.17 -18.35 -5.83
CA ARG A 293 -7.37 -19.80 -5.75
C ARG A 293 -8.31 -20.31 -6.83
N LEU A 294 -9.38 -19.60 -7.10
CA LEU A 294 -10.33 -19.97 -8.15
C LEU A 294 -9.69 -19.89 -9.53
N SER A 295 -9.05 -18.75 -9.85
CA SER A 295 -8.37 -18.60 -11.15
C SER A 295 -7.29 -19.66 -11.36
N ALA A 296 -6.51 -19.97 -10.32
CA ALA A 296 -5.51 -21.04 -10.40
C ALA A 296 -6.15 -22.40 -10.69
N ARG A 297 -7.25 -22.77 -10.03
CA ARG A 297 -7.98 -24.02 -10.31
C ARG A 297 -8.48 -24.12 -11.74
N HIS A 298 -8.90 -23.01 -12.32
CA HIS A 298 -9.33 -22.93 -13.71
C HIS A 298 -8.18 -22.76 -14.72
N GLY A 299 -6.92 -22.69 -14.25
CA GLY A 299 -5.76 -22.44 -15.11
C GLY A 299 -5.74 -21.04 -15.74
N ILE A 300 -6.45 -20.08 -15.17
CA ILE A 300 -6.57 -18.70 -15.65
C ILE A 300 -5.52 -17.83 -14.94
N PRO A 301 -4.44 -17.39 -15.60
CA PRO A 301 -3.44 -16.52 -15.01
C PRO A 301 -4.02 -15.15 -14.62
N TYR A 302 -3.37 -14.48 -13.66
CA TYR A 302 -3.77 -13.15 -13.22
C TYR A 302 -2.55 -12.26 -12.94
N TRP A 303 -2.78 -10.98 -12.87
CA TRP A 303 -1.85 -10.04 -12.25
C TRP A 303 -2.57 -9.14 -11.28
N VAL A 304 -1.83 -8.60 -10.33
CA VAL A 304 -2.36 -7.67 -9.33
C VAL A 304 -2.06 -6.25 -9.77
N THR A 305 -3.02 -5.36 -9.58
CA THR A 305 -2.86 -3.93 -9.85
C THR A 305 -3.44 -3.08 -8.72
N SER A 306 -2.94 -1.89 -8.56
CA SER A 306 -3.46 -0.88 -7.66
C SER A 306 -4.78 -0.29 -8.18
N ALA A 307 -5.65 0.11 -7.26
CA ALA A 307 -6.86 0.89 -7.50
C ALA A 307 -6.69 2.35 -7.05
N LEU A 308 -5.52 2.94 -7.32
CA LEU A 308 -5.16 4.31 -6.99
C LEU A 308 -5.03 4.59 -5.48
N GLU A 309 -4.68 3.60 -4.70
CA GLU A 309 -4.35 3.78 -3.28
C GLU A 309 -3.16 4.73 -3.10
N SER A 310 -3.08 5.34 -1.91
CA SER A 310 -1.84 5.98 -1.46
C SER A 310 -0.74 4.93 -1.26
N ASN A 311 0.46 5.37 -0.90
CA ASN A 311 1.54 4.45 -0.58
C ASN A 311 1.23 3.52 0.62
N VAL A 312 0.24 3.82 1.45
CA VAL A 312 -0.20 2.90 2.53
C VAL A 312 -0.86 1.67 1.95
N GLY A 313 -1.90 1.86 1.13
CA GLY A 313 -2.59 0.76 0.46
C GLY A 313 -1.70 0.09 -0.58
N LEU A 314 -0.95 0.86 -1.37
CA LEU A 314 -0.03 0.32 -2.37
C LEU A 314 1.04 -0.60 -1.73
N ASN A 315 1.56 -0.24 -0.55
CA ASN A 315 2.48 -1.09 0.21
C ASN A 315 1.82 -2.44 0.54
N ALA A 316 0.59 -2.41 1.03
CA ALA A 316 -0.16 -3.61 1.38
C ALA A 316 -0.43 -4.49 0.14
N VAL A 317 -0.88 -3.89 -0.98
CA VAL A 317 -1.09 -4.58 -2.26
C VAL A 317 0.21 -5.20 -2.77
N SER A 318 1.32 -4.47 -2.70
CA SER A 318 2.64 -4.96 -3.16
C SER A 318 3.14 -6.12 -2.33
N GLN A 319 3.07 -6.04 -1.00
CA GLN A 319 3.46 -7.13 -0.11
C GLN A 319 2.57 -8.37 -0.29
N ARG A 320 1.26 -8.15 -0.50
CA ARG A 320 0.33 -9.25 -0.83
C ARG A 320 0.71 -9.95 -2.13
N THR A 321 1.04 -9.17 -3.14
CA THR A 321 1.49 -9.68 -4.45
C THR A 321 2.75 -10.52 -4.30
N ALA A 322 3.75 -10.04 -3.58
CA ALA A 322 4.98 -10.77 -3.33
C ALA A 322 4.78 -12.05 -2.50
N TYR A 323 3.83 -12.02 -1.54
CA TYR A 323 3.65 -13.13 -0.59
C TYR A 323 2.98 -14.35 -1.20
N ALA A 324 1.95 -14.18 -2.00
CA ALA A 324 1.03 -15.28 -2.25
C ALA A 324 0.75 -15.63 -3.72
N ALA A 325 1.01 -14.72 -4.65
CA ALA A 325 0.67 -14.97 -6.04
C ALA A 325 1.26 -16.29 -6.57
N GLU A 326 2.58 -16.44 -6.49
CA GLU A 326 3.25 -17.67 -6.96
C GLU A 326 2.88 -18.90 -6.14
N LYS A 327 2.79 -18.78 -4.83
CA LYS A 327 2.46 -19.91 -3.95
C LYS A 327 1.06 -20.42 -4.24
N THR A 328 0.07 -19.52 -4.25
CA THR A 328 -1.32 -19.89 -4.53
C THR A 328 -1.48 -20.51 -5.92
N TRP A 329 -0.76 -20.01 -6.90
CA TRP A 329 -0.74 -20.57 -8.25
C TRP A 329 -0.15 -21.97 -8.27
N ARG A 330 1.06 -22.17 -7.73
CA ARG A 330 1.74 -23.48 -7.71
C ARG A 330 0.94 -24.56 -7.00
N GLU A 331 0.21 -24.20 -5.94
CA GLU A 331 -0.58 -25.13 -5.15
C GLU A 331 -1.89 -25.56 -5.86
N ASN A 332 -2.46 -24.72 -6.71
CA ASN A 332 -3.82 -24.91 -7.23
C ASN A 332 -3.91 -25.05 -8.77
N ALA A 333 -2.91 -24.61 -9.53
CA ALA A 333 -2.98 -24.63 -10.98
C ALA A 333 -2.80 -26.06 -11.56
N PRO A 334 -3.49 -26.39 -12.66
CA PRO A 334 -3.22 -27.63 -13.41
C PRO A 334 -1.76 -27.70 -13.86
N LYS A 335 -1.20 -28.92 -13.97
CA LYS A 335 0.22 -29.12 -14.35
C LYS A 335 0.64 -28.44 -15.66
N ASN A 336 -0.29 -28.31 -16.60
CA ASN A 336 -0.06 -27.70 -17.91
C ASN A 336 -0.55 -26.25 -18.01
N ALA A 337 -0.94 -25.63 -16.90
CA ALA A 337 -1.37 -24.23 -16.91
C ALA A 337 -0.21 -23.28 -17.27
N ALA A 338 -0.54 -22.22 -18.01
CA ALA A 338 0.42 -21.18 -18.32
C ALA A 338 0.93 -20.52 -17.02
N PRO A 339 2.21 -20.13 -16.95
CA PRO A 339 2.75 -19.45 -15.77
C PRO A 339 2.09 -18.10 -15.55
N LEU A 340 2.09 -17.62 -14.31
CA LEU A 340 1.65 -16.25 -14.01
C LEU A 340 2.50 -15.24 -14.80
N PRO A 341 1.87 -14.16 -15.32
CA PRO A 341 2.62 -13.03 -15.84
C PRO A 341 3.54 -12.45 -14.78
N ALA A 342 4.80 -12.24 -15.13
CA ALA A 342 5.77 -11.70 -14.18
C ALA A 342 5.51 -10.22 -13.81
N THR A 343 4.72 -9.49 -14.62
CA THR A 343 4.56 -8.04 -14.52
C THR A 343 3.21 -7.64 -13.92
N HIS A 344 3.24 -6.80 -12.88
CA HIS A 344 2.08 -6.30 -12.14
C HIS A 344 1.81 -4.81 -12.38
N GLY A 345 0.64 -4.29 -11.97
CA GLY A 345 0.24 -2.89 -12.14
C GLY A 345 0.38 -2.07 -10.85
N LEU A 346 1.59 -1.96 -10.29
CA LEU A 346 1.84 -1.37 -8.96
C LEU A 346 2.60 -0.04 -9.00
N GLY A 347 2.50 0.68 -10.13
CA GLY A 347 3.23 1.93 -10.34
C GLY A 347 2.52 3.21 -9.90
N THR A 348 1.37 3.15 -9.25
CA THR A 348 0.50 4.31 -8.98
C THR A 348 0.96 5.23 -7.86
N GLY A 349 1.89 4.79 -7.00
CA GLY A 349 2.39 5.62 -5.89
C GLY A 349 3.05 6.93 -6.29
N GLN A 350 3.50 7.06 -7.54
CA GLN A 350 4.12 8.27 -8.09
C GLN A 350 3.11 9.30 -8.61
N LEU A 351 1.84 8.97 -8.69
CA LEU A 351 0.81 9.81 -9.31
C LEU A 351 0.43 11.03 -8.48
N TYR A 352 0.70 11.03 -7.18
CA TYR A 352 0.24 12.07 -6.26
C TYR A 352 1.30 13.13 -5.95
N LEU A 353 0.85 14.39 -5.82
CA LEU A 353 1.70 15.53 -5.39
C LEU A 353 2.26 15.31 -3.99
N LYS A 354 1.41 14.83 -3.07
CA LYS A 354 1.78 14.47 -1.71
C LYS A 354 1.23 13.09 -1.42
N ASN A 355 2.11 12.17 -1.02
CA ASN A 355 1.75 10.80 -0.69
C ASN A 355 2.35 10.43 0.68
N TYR A 356 1.96 9.27 1.21
CA TYR A 356 2.57 8.74 2.42
C TYR A 356 4.02 8.35 2.15
N THR A 357 4.96 8.89 2.89
CA THR A 357 6.40 8.80 2.60
C THR A 357 7.18 7.87 3.51
N ALA A 358 6.56 7.34 4.59
CA ALA A 358 7.24 6.35 5.44
C ALA A 358 7.46 5.02 4.71
N THR A 359 6.60 4.68 3.74
CA THR A 359 6.89 3.61 2.78
C THR A 359 7.79 4.16 1.68
N ARG A 360 8.95 3.58 1.50
CA ARG A 360 9.90 3.96 0.44
C ARG A 360 9.76 3.04 -0.76
N LEU A 361 8.59 3.05 -1.38
CA LEU A 361 8.36 2.35 -2.64
C LEU A 361 8.99 3.13 -3.78
N VAL A 362 9.98 2.55 -4.43
CA VAL A 362 10.76 3.19 -5.49
C VAL A 362 10.73 2.33 -6.76
N ILE A 363 10.50 2.98 -7.90
CA ILE A 363 10.53 2.32 -9.20
C ILE A 363 11.90 2.56 -9.85
N LYS A 364 12.57 1.48 -10.28
CA LYS A 364 13.82 1.53 -11.03
C LYS A 364 13.73 0.56 -12.20
N SER A 365 13.92 1.05 -13.41
CA SER A 365 13.91 0.24 -14.64
C SER A 365 12.72 -0.73 -14.74
N GLY A 366 11.51 -0.26 -14.45
CA GLY A 366 10.29 -1.07 -14.50
C GLY A 366 10.15 -2.09 -13.36
N VAL A 367 10.90 -1.95 -12.29
CA VAL A 367 10.83 -2.80 -11.08
C VAL A 367 10.49 -1.95 -9.87
N LEU A 368 9.46 -2.34 -9.14
CA LEU A 368 9.08 -1.75 -7.87
C LEU A 368 9.93 -2.38 -6.76
N HIS A 369 10.60 -1.56 -5.99
CA HIS A 369 11.39 -1.95 -4.82
C HIS A 369 10.78 -1.37 -3.56
N ASP A 370 10.72 -2.16 -2.51
CA ASP A 370 10.46 -1.67 -1.16
C ASP A 370 11.81 -1.33 -0.51
N LEU A 371 12.11 -0.05 -0.48
CA LEU A 371 13.25 0.49 0.26
C LEU A 371 12.82 1.04 1.63
N THR A 372 11.61 0.72 2.06
CA THR A 372 11.18 0.89 3.44
C THR A 372 12.12 0.06 4.28
N LEU A 373 13.07 0.71 4.92
CA LEU A 373 14.11 0.00 5.66
C LEU A 373 13.43 -0.95 6.65
N PRO A 374 13.79 -2.25 6.66
CA PRO A 374 13.43 -3.13 7.75
C PRO A 374 13.93 -2.42 8.99
N GLN A 375 13.04 -2.16 9.95
CA GLN A 375 13.25 -1.36 11.17
C GLN A 375 14.62 -0.72 11.16
N SER A 376 14.74 0.56 10.84
CA SER A 376 16.03 1.19 10.52
C SER A 376 17.08 0.62 11.46
N ALA A 377 18.32 0.48 11.03
CA ALA A 377 19.40 0.08 11.94
C ALA A 377 19.27 0.81 13.27
N PHE A 378 18.80 2.05 13.20
CA PHE A 378 18.46 2.89 14.33
C PHE A 378 17.27 2.38 15.16
N ALA A 379 16.20 1.85 14.60
CA ALA A 379 15.10 1.27 15.39
C ALA A 379 15.53 -0.06 16.05
N ARG A 380 16.39 -0.84 15.40
CA ARG A 380 17.03 -2.01 16.04
C ARG A 380 17.92 -1.60 17.20
N GLU A 381 18.74 -0.55 17.03
CA GLU A 381 19.54 0.03 18.11
C GLU A 381 18.66 0.47 19.29
N VAL A 382 17.50 1.09 19.01
CA VAL A 382 16.54 1.49 20.06
C VAL A 382 16.00 0.26 20.80
N GLU A 383 15.61 -0.79 20.10
CA GLU A 383 15.09 -2.02 20.75
C GLU A 383 16.19 -2.81 21.47
N GLU A 384 17.41 -2.83 20.96
CA GLU A 384 18.58 -3.39 21.65
C GLU A 384 18.87 -2.62 22.92
N PHE A 385 18.83 -1.28 22.86
CA PHE A 385 19.02 -0.43 24.02
C PHE A 385 17.90 -0.62 25.07
N LYS A 386 16.63 -0.78 24.67
CA LYS A 386 15.54 -1.11 25.60
C LYS A 386 15.78 -2.46 26.30
N ARG A 387 16.24 -3.48 25.57
CA ARG A 387 16.61 -4.78 26.17
C ARG A 387 17.77 -4.64 27.14
N GLU A 388 18.80 -3.87 26.80
CA GLU A 388 19.93 -3.55 27.69
C GLU A 388 19.44 -2.79 28.94
N TRP A 389 18.51 -1.86 28.79
CA TRP A 389 17.90 -1.12 29.89
C TRP A 389 17.18 -2.04 30.88
N HIS A 390 16.41 -2.99 30.40
CA HIS A 390 15.66 -3.94 31.24
C HIS A 390 16.50 -5.13 31.73
N SER A 391 17.75 -5.24 31.31
CA SER A 391 18.64 -6.31 31.80
C SER A 391 18.97 -6.12 33.28
N PRO A 392 19.35 -7.19 34.02
CA PRO A 392 19.70 -7.11 35.43
C PRO A 392 20.96 -6.28 35.73
N ALA A 393 21.76 -5.96 34.73
CA ALA A 393 22.98 -5.17 34.92
C ALA A 393 22.66 -3.78 35.45
N PRO A 394 23.30 -3.33 36.56
CA PRO A 394 22.99 -2.04 37.19
C PRO A 394 23.59 -0.83 36.42
N PHE A 395 24.48 -1.08 35.47
CA PHE A 395 25.18 -0.07 34.70
C PHE A 395 24.88 -0.17 33.21
N LEU A 396 25.00 0.97 32.54
CA LEU A 396 25.04 1.08 31.08
C LEU A 396 26.37 1.70 30.66
N THR A 397 26.87 1.31 29.49
CA THR A 397 28.00 1.97 28.87
C THR A 397 27.50 3.06 27.94
N VAL A 398 27.95 4.30 28.18
CA VAL A 398 27.68 5.47 27.33
C VAL A 398 29.01 6.04 26.82
N HIS A 399 29.00 6.75 25.72
CA HIS A 399 30.17 7.44 25.18
C HIS A 399 30.01 8.94 25.31
N THR A 400 31.10 9.63 25.64
CA THR A 400 31.13 11.10 25.64
C THR A 400 31.01 11.62 24.20
N SER A 401 30.32 12.77 24.02
CA SER A 401 30.33 13.49 22.73
C SER A 401 31.74 14.04 22.49
N GLY A 402 32.37 13.63 21.39
CA GLY A 402 33.77 13.94 21.10
C GLY A 402 34.05 15.37 20.65
N SER A 403 33.43 16.41 21.25
CA SER A 403 33.70 17.81 20.92
C SER A 403 35.16 18.27 21.22
N THR A 404 35.88 17.48 22.01
CA THR A 404 37.29 17.80 22.42
C THR A 404 38.24 16.60 22.35
N GLY A 405 37.86 15.49 21.68
CA GLY A 405 38.69 14.30 21.56
C GLY A 405 37.96 13.02 21.19
N THR A 406 38.66 11.89 21.17
CA THR A 406 38.09 10.58 20.93
C THR A 406 37.03 10.21 21.97
N PRO A 407 35.82 9.72 21.57
CA PRO A 407 34.78 9.32 22.51
C PRO A 407 35.29 8.29 23.52
N ARG A 408 35.13 8.55 24.80
CA ARG A 408 35.54 7.63 25.86
C ARG A 408 34.33 6.90 26.45
N PRO A 409 34.41 5.58 26.68
CA PRO A 409 33.34 4.83 27.32
C PRO A 409 33.26 5.19 28.82
N LEU A 410 32.05 5.43 29.30
CA LEU A 410 31.73 5.68 30.71
C LEU A 410 30.66 4.70 31.17
N ARG A 411 30.83 4.12 32.35
CA ARG A 411 29.80 3.32 33.01
C ARG A 411 28.90 4.20 33.87
N VAL A 412 27.61 4.21 33.59
CA VAL A 412 26.62 5.04 34.29
C VAL A 412 25.58 4.13 34.95
N LEU A 413 25.25 4.39 36.21
CA LEU A 413 24.22 3.66 36.94
C LEU A 413 22.85 3.94 36.31
N LYS A 414 22.06 2.90 36.08
CA LYS A 414 20.67 2.99 35.59
C LYS A 414 19.80 3.82 36.54
N THR A 415 20.03 3.71 37.85
CA THR A 415 19.34 4.52 38.88
C THR A 415 19.60 6.03 38.70
N HIS A 416 20.84 6.42 38.38
CA HIS A 416 21.18 7.83 38.12
C HIS A 416 20.51 8.34 36.84
N MET A 417 20.48 7.50 35.77
CA MET A 417 19.80 7.86 34.53
C MET A 417 18.29 7.98 34.75
N SER A 418 17.67 7.08 35.53
CA SER A 418 16.26 7.14 35.92
C SER A 418 15.93 8.43 36.68
N ALA A 419 16.73 8.78 37.71
CA ALA A 419 16.54 9.98 38.49
C ALA A 419 16.66 11.27 37.65
N SER A 420 17.65 11.31 36.75
CA SER A 420 17.84 12.41 35.79
C SER A 420 16.64 12.51 34.83
N ALA A 421 16.16 11.38 34.29
CA ALA A 421 15.01 11.34 33.41
C ALA A 421 13.74 11.88 34.08
N GLN A 422 13.44 11.42 35.30
CA GLN A 422 12.30 11.89 36.08
C GLN A 422 12.34 13.37 36.39
N LYS A 423 13.53 13.91 36.75
CA LYS A 423 13.72 15.36 36.98
C LYS A 423 13.42 16.16 35.73
N THR A 424 13.97 15.73 34.58
CA THR A 424 13.74 16.39 33.28
C THR A 424 12.28 16.39 32.90
N CYS A 425 11.60 15.23 33.00
CA CYS A 425 10.20 15.12 32.62
C CYS A 425 9.29 15.97 33.52
N ARG A 426 9.56 16.01 34.83
CA ARG A 426 8.85 16.91 35.78
C ARG A 426 9.07 18.39 35.46
N PHE A 427 10.31 18.78 35.18
CA PHE A 427 10.64 20.16 34.82
C PHE A 427 9.92 20.61 33.55
N LEU A 428 9.82 19.73 32.55
CA LEU A 428 9.14 20.00 31.29
C LEU A 428 7.62 19.79 31.35
N GLY A 429 7.06 19.41 32.50
CA GLY A 429 5.61 19.14 32.66
C GLY A 429 5.07 17.97 31.83
N LEU A 430 5.95 17.04 31.43
CA LEU A 430 5.55 15.91 30.57
C LEU A 430 4.66 14.92 31.33
N GLN A 431 3.58 14.48 30.68
CA GLN A 431 2.61 13.54 31.20
C GLN A 431 2.73 12.18 30.53
N PRO A 432 2.34 11.06 31.22
CA PRO A 432 2.20 9.78 30.54
C PRO A 432 1.35 9.86 29.27
N GLY A 433 1.85 9.28 28.18
CA GLY A 433 1.19 9.33 26.88
C GLY A 433 1.62 10.52 25.98
N ASP A 434 2.34 11.51 26.51
CA ASP A 434 2.95 12.54 25.66
C ASP A 434 3.94 11.94 24.67
N THR A 435 4.11 12.60 23.52
CA THR A 435 4.99 12.08 22.46
C THR A 435 6.37 12.73 22.55
N ALA A 436 7.40 11.90 22.67
CA ALA A 436 8.80 12.29 22.64
C ALA A 436 9.45 11.88 21.31
N LEU A 437 10.08 12.81 20.60
CA LEU A 437 10.79 12.55 19.36
C LEU A 437 12.24 12.16 19.64
N LEU A 438 12.64 10.95 19.24
CA LEU A 438 14.03 10.53 19.21
C LEU A 438 14.60 10.68 17.80
N CYS A 439 15.43 11.67 17.60
CA CYS A 439 16.15 11.94 16.35
C CYS A 439 17.67 12.07 16.56
N LEU A 440 18.18 11.58 17.70
CA LEU A 440 19.58 11.62 18.08
C LEU A 440 20.18 10.22 18.05
N PRO A 441 21.43 10.05 17.58
CA PRO A 441 22.12 8.74 17.58
C PRO A 441 22.24 8.16 18.99
N LEU A 442 21.97 6.85 19.14
CA LEU A 442 22.07 6.15 20.43
C LEU A 442 23.49 5.87 20.89
N GLN A 443 24.48 6.05 20.02
CA GLN A 443 25.90 6.04 20.45
C GLN A 443 26.21 7.11 21.49
N TYR A 444 25.44 8.22 21.51
CA TYR A 444 25.61 9.31 22.47
C TYR A 444 24.59 9.26 23.61
N ILE A 445 24.99 9.75 24.77
CA ILE A 445 24.15 9.78 25.96
C ILE A 445 22.83 10.53 25.74
N ALA A 446 22.82 11.57 24.92
CA ALA A 446 21.61 12.34 24.62
C ALA A 446 20.51 11.50 23.99
N GLY A 447 20.85 10.66 22.98
CA GLY A 447 19.90 9.71 22.38
C GLY A 447 19.41 8.66 23.37
N LYS A 448 20.33 8.04 24.12
CA LYS A 448 19.97 7.07 25.19
C LYS A 448 19.05 7.68 26.24
N MET A 449 19.30 8.90 26.69
CA MET A 449 18.45 9.58 27.67
C MET A 449 17.04 9.89 27.16
N MET A 450 16.85 10.09 25.85
CA MET A 450 15.50 10.23 25.30
C MET A 450 14.70 8.93 25.43
N VAL A 451 15.33 7.79 25.18
CA VAL A 451 14.69 6.48 25.37
C VAL A 451 14.40 6.26 26.88
N VAL A 452 15.35 6.55 27.76
CA VAL A 452 15.17 6.40 29.22
C VAL A 452 14.02 7.28 29.72
N ARG A 453 13.92 8.53 29.29
CA ARG A 453 12.80 9.43 29.65
C ARG A 453 11.47 8.83 29.21
N SER A 454 11.39 8.28 28.00
CA SER A 454 10.17 7.65 27.51
C SER A 454 9.78 6.43 28.33
N LEU A 455 10.72 5.58 28.69
CA LEU A 455 10.47 4.39 29.50
C LEU A 455 10.05 4.73 30.93
N VAL A 456 10.75 5.67 31.57
CA VAL A 456 10.56 6.00 33.00
C VAL A 456 9.29 6.85 33.23
N SER A 457 8.91 7.66 32.26
CA SER A 457 7.75 8.57 32.38
C SER A 457 6.59 8.14 31.49
N HIS A 458 6.62 6.92 30.96
CA HIS A 458 5.56 6.35 30.11
C HIS A 458 5.20 7.25 28.91
N LEU A 459 6.21 7.88 28.30
CA LEU A 459 6.00 8.70 27.11
C LEU A 459 5.95 7.81 25.88
N ARG A 460 5.26 8.27 24.88
CA ARG A 460 5.25 7.64 23.56
C ARG A 460 6.52 8.04 22.80
N LEU A 461 7.44 7.09 22.62
CA LEU A 461 8.67 7.33 21.86
C LEU A 461 8.40 7.23 20.36
N LEU A 462 8.68 8.29 19.63
CA LEU A 462 8.69 8.34 18.19
C LEU A 462 10.15 8.41 17.71
N ALA A 463 10.69 7.29 17.27
CA ALA A 463 12.07 7.20 16.79
C ALA A 463 12.13 7.44 15.28
N VAL A 464 12.95 8.41 14.86
CA VAL A 464 13.28 8.68 13.45
C VAL A 464 14.79 8.62 13.27
N CYS A 465 15.23 8.14 12.12
CA CYS A 465 16.66 8.05 11.83
C CYS A 465 17.32 9.42 11.99
N PRO A 466 18.44 9.53 12.71
CA PRO A 466 19.16 10.79 12.88
C PRO A 466 19.56 11.40 11.54
N THR A 467 19.06 12.57 11.23
CA THR A 467 19.33 13.34 10.01
C THR A 467 19.38 14.82 10.33
N GLY A 468 19.92 15.62 9.42
CA GLY A 468 19.91 17.10 9.56
C GLY A 468 18.52 17.74 9.49
N ARG A 469 17.46 17.01 9.12
CA ARG A 469 16.08 17.51 9.03
C ARG A 469 15.06 16.49 9.55
N PRO A 470 15.09 16.13 10.84
CA PRO A 470 14.24 15.08 11.40
C PRO A 470 12.74 15.40 11.32
N ILE A 471 12.36 16.67 11.44
CA ILE A 471 10.95 17.12 11.39
C ILE A 471 10.33 16.92 10.00
N ALA A 472 11.11 17.02 8.93
CA ALA A 472 10.62 16.76 7.58
C ALA A 472 10.15 15.28 7.40
N GLN A 473 10.73 14.34 8.15
CA GLN A 473 10.30 12.95 8.18
C GLN A 473 8.97 12.76 8.94
N LEU A 474 8.68 13.64 9.89
CA LEU A 474 7.45 13.59 10.69
C LEU A 474 6.24 14.18 9.97
N HIS A 475 6.41 15.28 9.25
CA HIS A 475 5.31 15.88 8.48
C HIS A 475 4.76 14.95 7.40
N ALA A 476 5.53 13.97 7.02
CA ALA A 476 5.13 12.91 6.12
C ALA A 476 4.36 11.76 6.82
N SER A 477 4.28 11.74 8.15
CA SER A 477 3.57 10.69 8.90
C SER A 477 2.11 11.11 9.18
N PRO A 478 1.10 10.27 8.84
CA PRO A 478 -0.29 10.56 9.15
C PRO A 478 -0.56 10.71 10.66
N VAL A 479 0.28 10.13 11.50
CA VAL A 479 0.20 10.26 12.96
C VAL A 479 0.41 11.68 13.41
N PHE A 480 1.28 12.43 12.74
CA PHE A 480 1.57 13.83 13.08
C PHE A 480 0.52 14.78 12.50
N ALA A 481 0.06 14.50 11.28
CA ALA A 481 -1.00 15.28 10.66
C ALA A 481 -2.36 15.16 11.37
N ALA A 482 -2.58 14.09 12.15
CA ALA A 482 -3.78 13.88 12.95
C ALA A 482 -3.75 14.64 14.32
N ARG A 483 -2.62 15.25 14.66
CA ARG A 483 -2.40 16.07 15.85
C ARG A 483 -1.88 17.46 15.47
N ALA A 484 -2.46 18.10 14.45
CA ALA A 484 -2.33 19.54 14.36
C ALA A 484 -2.83 20.12 15.71
N PRO A 485 -2.09 20.99 16.37
CA PRO A 485 -2.51 21.57 17.64
C PRO A 485 -3.88 22.19 17.43
N ASP A 486 -4.78 21.95 18.39
CA ASP A 486 -5.99 22.71 18.55
C ASP A 486 -5.59 24.20 18.50
N PRO A 487 -6.09 25.00 17.55
CA PRO A 487 -5.72 26.40 17.42
C PRO A 487 -6.01 27.19 18.71
N ASP A 488 -6.85 26.66 19.64
CA ASP A 488 -7.21 27.29 20.91
C ASP A 488 -6.29 26.89 22.09
N ARG A 489 -5.32 25.98 21.91
CA ARG A 489 -4.29 25.73 22.91
C ARG A 489 -3.15 26.71 22.74
N GLN A 490 -3.05 27.68 23.65
CA GLN A 490 -1.94 28.59 23.78
C GLN A 490 -0.60 27.85 23.67
N THR A 491 0.18 28.17 22.66
CA THR A 491 1.58 27.76 22.50
C THR A 491 2.39 28.30 23.66
N TYR A 492 2.96 27.39 24.44
CA TYR A 492 3.93 27.74 25.48
C TYR A 492 5.18 28.28 24.79
N ALA A 493 5.35 29.59 24.82
CA ALA A 493 6.62 30.20 24.46
C ALA A 493 7.61 29.93 25.60
N PRO A 494 8.82 29.40 25.33
CA PRO A 494 9.81 29.26 26.38
C PRO A 494 10.19 30.66 26.90
N PRO A 495 10.42 30.82 28.22
CA PRO A 495 10.92 32.07 28.76
C PRO A 495 12.25 32.45 28.09
N SER A 496 12.36 33.66 27.59
CA SER A 496 13.59 34.22 27.04
C SER A 496 14.71 34.08 28.06
N MET A 497 15.73 33.28 27.77
CA MET A 497 16.99 33.38 28.51
C MET A 497 17.63 34.69 28.15
N SER A 498 17.56 35.66 29.07
CA SER A 498 18.52 36.77 29.11
C SER A 498 19.86 36.20 29.56
N VAL A 499 20.89 36.56 28.83
CA VAL A 499 22.31 36.24 29.00
C VAL A 499 22.81 36.59 30.42
#